data_fb3be641d7349f579e0fe2e8236261bb
#
_entry.id   fb3be641d7349f579e0fe2e8236261bb
#
_cell.length_a   1.000
_cell.length_b   1.000
_cell.length_c   1.000
_cell.angle_alpha   90.00
_cell.angle_beta   90.00
_cell.angle_gamma   90.00
#
_symmetry.space_group_name_H-M   'P 1'
#
loop_
_entity.id
_entity.type
_entity.pdbx_description
1 polymer ?
#
loop_
_entity_poly.entity_id
_entity_poly.type
_entity_poly.pdbx_seq_one_letter_code
_entity_poly.pdbx_strand_id
1 'polypeptide(L)'
;VTKSTPIVAFGSCFAANISNHLHDRGFNVLTKKDNKAYVTKMGDGMVHTYAIRQQFEWAWLNKTPALDLWHGYSAEEFGYSEAARADTRELFDTAEVFVITLGLSEIWYDEPTGEVFWRAIPKDRYDPSRHKFRVATHAETLTNIRAIHELIRRFRPEATIVFTVSPIPLTATFRPVNCLSANAVSKATIRSAIDEFIQEAGASDERLFYFPSYDIVMYAFSHQWTEDRRHVYRHVLDFNMKIFEHYFCDPSLPKADLQSSLRKAQRLDKLIGTLGHSAVATRKKGEAGDEVSAASIAEAKREERRLQRKQARIRERVAQRRAAQGLAPAHAAASH
;
A
#
# COMPACT_ATOMS: atom_id res chain seq x y z
N VAL A 1 -3.60 8.40 -17.97
CA VAL A 1 -3.33 9.55 -17.10
C VAL A 1 -2.18 10.36 -17.71
N THR A 2 -2.45 11.59 -18.16
CA THR A 2 -1.43 12.51 -18.69
C THR A 2 -0.83 13.39 -17.59
N LYS A 3 0.19 14.17 -17.91
CA LYS A 3 0.79 15.14 -16.97
C LYS A 3 -0.20 16.19 -16.45
N SER A 4 -1.19 16.56 -17.26
CA SER A 4 -2.22 17.56 -16.94
C SER A 4 -3.41 16.96 -16.20
N THR A 5 -3.62 15.65 -16.26
CA THR A 5 -4.77 14.96 -15.64
C THR A 5 -4.79 15.21 -14.12
N PRO A 6 -5.88 15.77 -13.57
CA PRO A 6 -5.99 16.01 -12.13
C PRO A 6 -6.17 14.70 -11.36
N ILE A 7 -5.22 14.40 -10.47
CA ILE A 7 -5.18 13.15 -9.68
C ILE A 7 -5.41 13.45 -8.21
N VAL A 8 -6.33 12.73 -7.59
CA VAL A 8 -6.47 12.65 -6.13
C VAL A 8 -6.03 11.25 -5.68
N ALA A 9 -4.98 11.19 -4.86
CA ALA A 9 -4.51 9.93 -4.30
C ALA A 9 -4.44 10.05 -2.77
N PHE A 10 -5.21 9.23 -2.05
CA PHE A 10 -5.29 9.27 -0.59
C PHE A 10 -5.67 7.91 0.00
N GLY A 11 -5.63 7.82 1.33
CA GLY A 11 -5.96 6.62 2.08
C GLY A 11 -4.88 6.29 3.10
N SER A 12 -4.16 5.18 2.94
CA SER A 12 -3.04 4.83 3.82
C SER A 12 -1.76 5.59 3.47
N CYS A 13 -0.76 5.52 4.35
CA CYS A 13 0.58 6.10 4.09
C CYS A 13 1.20 5.62 2.77
N PHE A 14 0.76 4.50 2.23
CA PHE A 14 1.20 4.04 0.92
C PHE A 14 0.68 4.93 -0.23
N ALA A 15 -0.46 5.59 -0.07
CA ALA A 15 -0.95 6.57 -1.04
C ALA A 15 0.03 7.73 -1.24
N ALA A 16 0.74 8.13 -0.18
CA ALA A 16 1.76 9.15 -0.27
C ALA A 16 2.92 8.76 -1.20
N ASN A 17 3.27 7.48 -1.31
CA ASN A 17 4.30 7.02 -2.25
C ASN A 17 3.86 7.22 -3.70
N ILE A 18 2.59 6.91 -4.02
CA ILE A 18 2.02 7.14 -5.36
C ILE A 18 1.99 8.66 -5.65
N SER A 19 1.45 9.44 -4.70
CA SER A 19 1.37 10.90 -4.82
C SER A 19 2.75 11.55 -5.03
N ASN A 20 3.74 11.16 -4.22
CA ASN A 20 5.10 11.68 -4.33
C ASN A 20 5.73 11.30 -5.66
N HIS A 21 5.68 10.02 -6.03
CA HIS A 21 6.26 9.54 -7.28
C HIS A 21 5.70 10.28 -8.50
N LEU A 22 4.39 10.40 -8.59
CA LEU A 22 3.74 11.08 -9.71
C LEU A 22 4.03 12.60 -9.69
N HIS A 23 3.99 13.23 -8.52
CA HIS A 23 4.31 14.65 -8.37
C HIS A 23 5.76 14.96 -8.78
N ASP A 24 6.73 14.18 -8.30
CA ASP A 24 8.15 14.34 -8.64
C ASP A 24 8.43 14.13 -10.13
N ARG A 25 7.56 13.43 -10.82
CA ARG A 25 7.59 13.25 -12.29
C ARG A 25 6.76 14.28 -13.04
N GLY A 26 6.23 15.29 -12.37
CA GLY A 26 5.50 16.42 -12.94
C GLY A 26 4.05 16.14 -13.33
N PHE A 27 3.39 15.13 -12.71
CA PHE A 27 1.95 14.93 -12.86
C PHE A 27 1.17 15.88 -11.95
N ASN A 28 -0.06 16.20 -12.34
CA ASN A 28 -0.95 17.11 -11.62
C ASN A 28 -1.63 16.40 -10.42
N VAL A 29 -0.90 16.22 -9.34
CA VAL A 29 -1.41 15.57 -8.11
C VAL A 29 -2.04 16.61 -7.20
N LEU A 30 -3.38 16.66 -7.13
CA LEU A 30 -4.14 17.66 -6.38
C LEU A 30 -3.89 17.59 -4.87
N THR A 31 -3.67 16.42 -4.31
CA THR A 31 -3.34 16.22 -2.88
C THR A 31 -1.94 16.75 -2.49
N LYS A 32 -1.15 17.26 -3.44
CA LYS A 32 0.12 17.96 -3.19
C LYS A 32 -0.02 19.47 -3.19
N LYS A 33 -1.19 20.01 -3.53
CA LYS A 33 -1.48 21.44 -3.45
C LYS A 33 -1.86 21.83 -2.02
N ASP A 34 -1.57 23.08 -1.64
CA ASP A 34 -1.98 23.56 -0.32
C ASP A 34 -3.48 23.87 -0.30
N ASN A 35 -4.20 23.17 0.58
CA ASN A 35 -5.63 23.33 0.83
C ASN A 35 -5.97 22.80 2.23
N LYS A 36 -7.23 22.94 2.66
CA LYS A 36 -7.74 22.52 3.97
C LYS A 36 -8.36 21.11 3.95
N ALA A 37 -8.44 20.46 2.78
CA ALA A 37 -9.03 19.14 2.65
C ALA A 37 -8.32 18.11 3.53
N TYR A 38 -9.08 17.32 4.27
CA TYR A 38 -8.50 16.30 5.15
C TYR A 38 -7.70 15.24 4.40
N VAL A 39 -8.14 14.87 3.21
CA VAL A 39 -7.43 13.94 2.33
C VAL A 39 -6.03 14.44 1.93
N THR A 40 -5.78 15.75 2.01
CA THR A 40 -4.47 16.38 1.81
C THR A 40 -3.66 16.43 3.10
N LYS A 41 -4.27 16.92 4.18
CA LYS A 41 -3.58 17.18 5.46
C LYS A 41 -3.29 15.89 6.24
N MET A 42 -4.19 14.91 6.18
CA MET A 42 -4.03 13.64 6.89
C MET A 42 -3.26 12.57 6.14
N GLY A 43 -2.88 12.81 4.92
CA GLY A 43 -2.01 12.06 3.98
C GLY A 43 -1.87 10.54 4.13
N ASP A 44 -1.99 10.00 5.34
CA ASP A 44 -1.75 8.59 5.67
C ASP A 44 -2.67 8.06 6.79
N GLY A 45 -3.75 8.77 7.11
CA GLY A 45 -4.62 8.45 8.25
C GLY A 45 -5.93 7.77 7.94
N MET A 46 -6.44 7.85 6.72
CA MET A 46 -7.73 7.31 6.33
C MET A 46 -7.56 5.92 5.72
N VAL A 47 -7.39 4.92 6.56
CA VAL A 47 -6.94 3.59 6.12
C VAL A 47 -8.06 2.57 5.89
N HIS A 48 -9.28 2.84 6.34
CA HIS A 48 -10.41 1.93 6.22
C HIS A 48 -11.57 2.55 5.43
N THR A 49 -12.43 1.71 4.91
CA THR A 49 -13.48 2.10 3.97
C THR A 49 -14.50 3.10 4.53
N TYR A 50 -14.78 3.05 5.85
CA TYR A 50 -15.67 4.01 6.50
C TYR A 50 -15.12 5.44 6.45
N ALA A 51 -13.86 5.64 6.84
CA ALA A 51 -13.23 6.96 6.82
C ALA A 51 -13.22 7.56 5.41
N ILE A 52 -12.92 6.73 4.41
CA ILE A 52 -12.88 7.16 3.00
C ILE A 52 -14.28 7.51 2.49
N ARG A 53 -15.28 6.67 2.74
CA ARG A 53 -16.67 6.94 2.38
C ARG A 53 -17.17 8.24 2.99
N GLN A 54 -16.89 8.48 4.25
CA GLN A 54 -17.29 9.68 4.97
C GLN A 54 -16.71 10.97 4.35
N GLN A 55 -15.52 10.95 3.74
CA GLN A 55 -14.98 12.10 3.02
C GLN A 55 -15.85 12.48 1.83
N PHE A 56 -16.27 11.50 1.04
CA PHE A 56 -17.15 11.73 -0.10
C PHE A 56 -18.57 12.17 0.33
N GLU A 57 -19.15 11.52 1.35
CA GLU A 57 -20.44 11.91 1.91
C GLU A 57 -20.43 13.33 2.47
N TRP A 58 -19.36 13.71 3.18
CA TRP A 58 -19.23 15.05 3.71
C TRP A 58 -19.03 16.10 2.60
N ALA A 59 -18.13 15.85 1.66
CA ALA A 59 -17.87 16.79 0.56
C ALA A 59 -19.10 17.03 -0.32
N TRP A 60 -19.74 15.97 -0.79
CA TRP A 60 -20.78 16.06 -1.80
C TRP A 60 -22.21 16.11 -1.26
N LEU A 61 -22.48 15.45 -0.14
CA LEU A 61 -23.82 15.37 0.45
C LEU A 61 -23.99 16.27 1.67
N ASN A 62 -22.94 16.98 2.09
CA ASN A 62 -22.90 17.77 3.33
C ASN A 62 -23.31 16.97 4.58
N LYS A 63 -22.97 15.68 4.59
CA LYS A 63 -23.23 14.80 5.72
C LYS A 63 -22.09 14.95 6.74
N THR A 64 -22.31 15.80 7.72
CA THR A 64 -21.35 16.05 8.79
C THR A 64 -21.57 15.05 9.93
N PRO A 65 -20.51 14.35 10.39
CA PRO A 65 -20.60 13.54 11.59
C PRO A 65 -21.00 14.34 12.82
N ALA A 66 -21.76 13.71 13.73
CA ALA A 66 -22.19 14.35 14.97
C ALA A 66 -21.07 14.49 16.00
N LEU A 67 -20.00 13.70 15.84
CA LEU A 67 -18.85 13.66 16.72
C LEU A 67 -17.58 14.09 15.99
N ASP A 68 -16.59 14.54 16.77
CA ASP A 68 -15.21 14.62 16.27
C ASP A 68 -14.68 13.21 16.02
N LEU A 69 -14.46 12.88 14.74
CA LEU A 69 -13.99 11.54 14.34
C LEU A 69 -12.46 11.41 14.30
N TRP A 70 -11.75 12.25 15.06
CA TRP A 70 -10.29 12.21 15.26
C TRP A 70 -9.47 12.31 13.98
N HIS A 71 -9.24 13.53 13.54
CA HIS A 71 -8.60 13.84 12.25
C HIS A 71 -7.06 13.76 12.26
N GLY A 72 -6.45 13.03 13.16
CA GLY A 72 -5.00 12.88 13.25
C GLY A 72 -4.41 13.64 14.43
N TYR A 73 -3.14 14.00 14.36
CA TYR A 73 -2.42 14.65 15.46
C TYR A 73 -2.89 16.08 15.72
N SER A 74 -3.56 16.69 14.76
CA SER A 74 -4.06 18.07 14.81
C SER A 74 -5.57 18.11 14.59
N ALA A 75 -6.31 17.12 15.08
CA ALA A 75 -7.75 17.03 14.91
C ALA A 75 -8.49 18.28 15.40
N GLU A 76 -7.99 18.89 16.47
CA GLU A 76 -8.53 20.11 17.07
C GLU A 76 -8.34 21.35 16.18
N GLU A 77 -7.35 21.35 15.27
CA GLU A 77 -7.09 22.45 14.36
C GLU A 77 -7.99 22.42 13.12
N PHE A 78 -8.54 21.26 12.77
CA PHE A 78 -9.23 21.12 11.49
C PHE A 78 -10.75 21.20 11.58
N GLY A 79 -11.41 20.72 12.61
CA GLY A 79 -12.87 20.75 12.79
C GLY A 79 -13.68 20.60 11.48
N TYR A 80 -14.96 20.31 11.52
CA TYR A 80 -15.81 20.21 10.33
C TYR A 80 -16.23 21.59 9.82
N SER A 81 -15.27 22.41 9.39
CA SER A 81 -15.57 23.75 8.88
C SER A 81 -16.05 23.70 7.43
N GLU A 82 -16.93 24.64 7.08
CA GLU A 82 -17.38 24.79 5.69
C GLU A 82 -16.23 25.08 4.72
N ALA A 83 -15.20 25.80 5.16
CA ALA A 83 -14.02 26.05 4.35
C ALA A 83 -13.26 24.75 4.02
N ALA A 84 -13.09 23.85 5.00
CA ALA A 84 -12.45 22.56 4.76
C ALA A 84 -13.32 21.64 3.89
N ARG A 85 -14.66 21.72 4.05
CA ARG A 85 -15.60 20.99 3.18
C ARG A 85 -15.56 21.50 1.74
N ALA A 86 -15.55 22.82 1.55
CA ALA A 86 -15.48 23.44 0.22
C ALA A 86 -14.19 23.05 -0.51
N ASP A 87 -13.03 23.11 0.17
CA ASP A 87 -11.75 22.67 -0.38
C ASP A 87 -11.77 21.18 -0.74
N THR A 88 -12.39 20.33 0.11
CA THR A 88 -12.51 18.89 -0.15
C THR A 88 -13.41 18.63 -1.36
N ARG A 89 -14.53 19.36 -1.47
CA ARG A 89 -15.44 19.27 -2.60
C ARG A 89 -14.78 19.73 -3.89
N GLU A 90 -14.12 20.90 -3.89
CA GLU A 90 -13.41 21.43 -5.07
C GLU A 90 -12.34 20.43 -5.57
N LEU A 91 -11.60 19.83 -4.63
CA LEU A 91 -10.61 18.83 -4.95
C LEU A 91 -11.24 17.60 -5.61
N PHE A 92 -12.37 17.11 -5.11
CA PHE A 92 -13.08 15.97 -5.68
C PHE A 92 -13.80 16.31 -6.98
N ASP A 93 -14.40 17.51 -7.10
CA ASP A 93 -15.05 17.99 -8.32
C ASP A 93 -14.04 18.20 -9.47
N THR A 94 -12.80 18.54 -9.15
CA THR A 94 -11.71 18.72 -10.12
C THR A 94 -11.09 17.40 -10.55
N ALA A 95 -11.11 16.37 -9.71
CA ALA A 95 -10.41 15.11 -9.96
C ALA A 95 -10.96 14.37 -11.18
N GLU A 96 -10.06 13.90 -12.05
CA GLU A 96 -10.34 12.97 -13.14
C GLU A 96 -9.87 11.54 -12.82
N VAL A 97 -9.00 11.41 -11.83
CA VAL A 97 -8.49 10.11 -11.35
C VAL A 97 -8.50 10.08 -9.82
N PHE A 98 -9.14 9.06 -9.27
CA PHE A 98 -9.12 8.74 -7.85
C PHE A 98 -8.29 7.48 -7.61
N VAL A 99 -7.17 7.61 -6.88
CA VAL A 99 -6.37 6.48 -6.40
C VAL A 99 -6.64 6.29 -4.92
N ILE A 100 -7.39 5.26 -4.58
CA ILE A 100 -7.90 5.00 -3.23
C ILE A 100 -7.13 3.82 -2.62
N THR A 101 -6.31 4.11 -1.60
CA THR A 101 -5.46 3.12 -0.95
C THR A 101 -6.06 2.65 0.36
N LEU A 102 -6.63 1.46 0.39
CA LEU A 102 -7.20 0.84 1.58
C LEU A 102 -6.11 0.10 2.39
N GLY A 103 -6.16 0.20 3.70
CA GLY A 103 -5.12 -0.36 4.57
C GLY A 103 -5.58 -1.41 5.56
N LEU A 104 -6.64 -1.14 6.31
CA LEU A 104 -7.05 -1.91 7.48
C LEU A 104 -8.55 -2.11 7.51
N SER A 105 -9.00 -3.22 8.17
CA SER A 105 -10.41 -3.48 8.50
C SER A 105 -10.71 -3.29 9.99
N GLU A 106 -9.71 -2.98 10.82
CA GLU A 106 -9.92 -2.69 12.24
C GLU A 106 -10.43 -1.27 12.43
N ILE A 107 -11.51 -1.11 13.19
CA ILE A 107 -12.20 0.17 13.38
C ILE A 107 -12.55 0.40 14.85
N TRP A 108 -12.56 1.67 15.23
CA TRP A 108 -13.16 2.16 16.45
C TRP A 108 -14.48 2.85 16.11
N TYR A 109 -15.49 2.72 16.98
CA TYR A 109 -16.78 3.37 16.78
C TYR A 109 -17.37 3.83 18.11
N ASP A 110 -18.23 4.82 18.06
CA ASP A 110 -19.03 5.27 19.18
C ASP A 110 -20.31 4.43 19.24
N GLU A 111 -20.47 3.63 20.29
CA GLU A 111 -21.57 2.67 20.41
C GLU A 111 -22.96 3.34 20.39
N PRO A 112 -23.19 4.49 21.09
CA PRO A 112 -24.50 5.15 21.06
C PRO A 112 -24.92 5.69 19.71
N THR A 113 -23.99 6.16 18.86
CA THR A 113 -24.31 6.75 17.57
C THR A 113 -24.06 5.81 16.39
N GLY A 114 -23.22 4.77 16.58
CA GLY A 114 -22.74 3.90 15.53
C GLY A 114 -21.70 4.54 14.59
N GLU A 115 -21.27 5.79 14.86
CA GLU A 115 -20.31 6.50 14.03
C GLU A 115 -18.90 5.88 14.19
N VAL A 116 -18.23 5.69 13.04
CA VAL A 116 -16.90 5.09 12.99
C VAL A 116 -15.84 6.17 12.95
N PHE A 117 -14.92 6.13 13.89
CA PHE A 117 -13.77 7.04 13.96
C PHE A 117 -12.80 6.79 12.80
N TRP A 118 -12.18 7.85 12.31
CA TRP A 118 -11.22 7.75 11.19
C TRP A 118 -9.91 7.09 11.58
N ARG A 119 -9.54 7.17 12.85
CA ARG A 119 -8.33 6.57 13.44
C ARG A 119 -8.62 6.00 14.83
N ALA A 120 -7.58 5.43 15.45
CA ALA A 120 -7.65 5.07 16.86
C ALA A 120 -7.90 6.33 17.71
N ILE A 121 -8.73 6.17 18.74
CA ILE A 121 -9.10 7.25 19.65
C ILE A 121 -7.89 7.61 20.51
N PRO A 122 -7.55 8.90 20.68
CA PRO A 122 -6.52 9.34 21.58
C PRO A 122 -6.79 8.87 23.03
N LYS A 123 -5.72 8.50 23.76
CA LYS A 123 -5.86 7.90 25.09
C LYS A 123 -6.58 8.83 26.09
N ASP A 124 -6.36 10.12 25.98
CA ASP A 124 -6.96 11.17 26.81
C ASP A 124 -8.44 11.45 26.48
N ARG A 125 -8.91 10.96 25.33
CA ARG A 125 -10.29 11.10 24.86
C ARG A 125 -11.07 9.77 24.90
N TYR A 126 -10.40 8.70 25.28
CA TYR A 126 -11.01 7.36 25.29
C TYR A 126 -12.01 7.22 26.44
N ASP A 127 -13.26 6.94 26.09
CA ASP A 127 -14.34 6.59 27.03
C ASP A 127 -14.74 5.12 26.82
N PRO A 128 -14.41 4.19 27.74
CA PRO A 128 -14.71 2.78 27.60
C PRO A 128 -16.22 2.45 27.62
N SER A 129 -17.06 3.36 28.13
CA SER A 129 -18.51 3.19 28.13
C SER A 129 -19.12 3.37 26.74
N ARG A 130 -18.47 4.18 25.88
CA ARG A 130 -18.96 4.55 24.54
C ARG A 130 -18.12 3.97 23.42
N HIS A 131 -16.79 4.08 23.54
CA HIS A 131 -15.87 3.80 22.44
C HIS A 131 -15.55 2.31 22.40
N LYS A 132 -15.95 1.66 21.33
CA LYS A 132 -15.76 0.22 21.13
C LYS A 132 -14.89 -0.04 19.91
N PHE A 133 -14.23 -1.18 19.96
CA PHE A 133 -13.36 -1.67 18.89
C PHE A 133 -13.95 -2.94 18.27
N ARG A 134 -13.85 -3.03 16.95
CA ARG A 134 -14.19 -4.25 16.19
C ARG A 134 -13.47 -4.33 14.86
N VAL A 135 -13.60 -5.46 14.21
CA VAL A 135 -13.19 -5.63 12.80
C VAL A 135 -14.40 -5.37 11.92
N ALA A 136 -14.26 -4.53 10.90
CA ALA A 136 -15.25 -4.40 9.86
C ALA A 136 -15.34 -5.73 9.09
N THR A 137 -16.55 -6.21 8.90
CA THR A 137 -16.81 -7.44 8.14
C THR A 137 -16.52 -7.26 6.67
N HIS A 138 -16.41 -8.37 5.93
CA HIS A 138 -16.33 -8.33 4.47
C HIS A 138 -17.54 -7.62 3.86
N ALA A 139 -18.75 -7.96 4.31
CA ALA A 139 -19.98 -7.34 3.81
C ALA A 139 -20.03 -5.82 4.02
N GLU A 140 -19.60 -5.34 5.18
CA GLU A 140 -19.49 -3.89 5.47
C GLU A 140 -18.45 -3.22 4.59
N THR A 141 -17.28 -3.87 4.42
CA THR A 141 -16.20 -3.38 3.57
C THR A 141 -16.67 -3.25 2.13
N LEU A 142 -17.33 -4.28 1.59
CA LEU A 142 -17.91 -4.30 0.24
C LEU A 142 -19.00 -3.23 0.07
N THR A 143 -19.91 -3.11 1.05
CA THR A 143 -20.94 -2.06 1.06
C THR A 143 -20.35 -0.66 1.00
N ASN A 144 -19.29 -0.40 1.76
CA ASN A 144 -18.61 0.89 1.72
C ASN A 144 -17.89 1.14 0.39
N ILE A 145 -17.28 0.12 -0.21
CA ILE A 145 -16.63 0.22 -1.53
C ILE A 145 -17.67 0.56 -2.60
N ARG A 146 -18.83 -0.11 -2.61
CA ARG A 146 -19.96 0.19 -3.50
C ARG A 146 -20.43 1.63 -3.32
N ALA A 147 -20.64 2.08 -2.08
CA ALA A 147 -21.08 3.45 -1.80
C ALA A 147 -20.04 4.51 -2.24
N ILE A 148 -18.74 4.26 -2.08
CA ILE A 148 -17.68 5.13 -2.58
C ILE A 148 -17.75 5.22 -4.11
N HIS A 149 -17.87 4.10 -4.79
CA HIS A 149 -17.99 4.04 -6.25
C HIS A 149 -19.25 4.79 -6.74
N GLU A 150 -20.42 4.52 -6.15
CA GLU A 150 -21.69 5.17 -6.48
C GLU A 150 -21.60 6.70 -6.31
N LEU A 151 -21.00 7.18 -5.22
CA LEU A 151 -20.78 8.60 -4.99
C LEU A 151 -19.88 9.22 -6.07
N ILE A 152 -18.76 8.56 -6.39
CA ILE A 152 -17.88 9.05 -7.44
C ILE A 152 -18.62 9.06 -8.79
N ARG A 153 -19.31 8.00 -9.17
CA ARG A 153 -20.06 7.93 -10.45
C ARG A 153 -21.19 8.96 -10.53
N ARG A 154 -21.84 9.25 -9.40
CA ARG A 154 -22.90 10.27 -9.33
C ARG A 154 -22.38 11.68 -9.61
N PHE A 155 -21.23 12.05 -9.06
CA PHE A 155 -20.68 13.40 -9.14
C PHE A 155 -19.58 13.55 -10.19
N ARG A 156 -18.89 12.48 -10.50
CA ARG A 156 -17.78 12.41 -11.47
C ARG A 156 -17.90 11.16 -12.35
N PRO A 157 -18.93 11.08 -13.22
CA PRO A 157 -19.24 9.86 -13.99
C PRO A 157 -18.06 9.39 -14.86
N GLU A 158 -17.26 10.32 -15.37
CA GLU A 158 -16.12 10.03 -16.26
C GLU A 158 -14.78 9.80 -15.54
N ALA A 159 -14.73 9.92 -14.21
CA ALA A 159 -13.47 9.77 -13.48
C ALA A 159 -12.98 8.31 -13.49
N THR A 160 -11.68 8.13 -13.62
CA THR A 160 -11.05 6.83 -13.41
C THR A 160 -10.90 6.53 -11.93
N ILE A 161 -11.30 5.34 -11.50
CA ILE A 161 -11.19 4.89 -10.11
C ILE A 161 -10.19 3.74 -10.04
N VAL A 162 -9.17 3.91 -9.22
CA VAL A 162 -8.15 2.89 -8.97
C VAL A 162 -8.15 2.53 -7.50
N PHE A 163 -8.68 1.36 -7.15
CA PHE A 163 -8.52 0.81 -5.81
C PHE A 163 -7.18 0.09 -5.68
N THR A 164 -6.57 0.19 -4.52
CA THR A 164 -5.36 -0.56 -4.19
C THR A 164 -5.30 -0.89 -2.70
N VAL A 165 -4.63 -1.97 -2.33
CA VAL A 165 -4.40 -2.35 -0.94
C VAL A 165 -3.00 -1.94 -0.52
N SER A 166 -2.89 -1.29 0.63
CA SER A 166 -1.60 -0.93 1.23
C SER A 166 -0.85 -2.17 1.68
N PRO A 167 0.43 -2.33 1.32
CA PRO A 167 1.26 -3.39 1.88
C PRO A 167 1.64 -3.15 3.35
N ILE A 168 1.57 -1.91 3.83
CA ILE A 168 2.00 -1.55 5.19
C ILE A 168 1.20 -2.35 6.23
N PRO A 169 1.87 -3.10 7.13
CA PRO A 169 1.20 -3.93 8.11
C PRO A 169 0.66 -3.13 9.31
N LEU A 170 -0.23 -3.77 10.07
CA LEU A 170 -0.59 -3.32 11.41
C LEU A 170 0.64 -3.28 12.32
N THR A 171 0.76 -2.24 13.13
CA THR A 171 1.77 -2.13 14.19
C THR A 171 1.27 -2.63 15.53
N ALA A 172 -0.04 -2.58 15.74
CA ALA A 172 -0.71 -3.04 16.93
C ALA A 172 -2.15 -3.44 16.59
N THR A 173 -2.75 -4.26 17.41
CA THR A 173 -4.17 -4.61 17.35
C THR A 173 -4.76 -4.60 18.76
N PHE A 174 -6.05 -4.28 18.85
CA PHE A 174 -6.83 -4.39 20.10
C PHE A 174 -7.57 -5.73 20.20
N ARG A 175 -7.35 -6.63 19.27
CA ARG A 175 -7.87 -8.00 19.30
C ARG A 175 -7.04 -8.88 20.24
N PRO A 176 -7.64 -9.90 20.89
CA PRO A 176 -6.91 -10.88 21.69
C PRO A 176 -6.19 -11.93 20.80
N VAL A 177 -5.48 -11.48 19.77
CA VAL A 177 -4.71 -12.30 18.83
C VAL A 177 -3.38 -11.61 18.52
N ASN A 178 -2.42 -12.36 17.97
CA ASN A 178 -1.17 -11.73 17.55
C ASN A 178 -1.38 -10.79 16.35
N CYS A 179 -0.53 -9.76 16.26
CA CYS A 179 -0.64 -8.70 15.26
C CYS A 179 -0.49 -9.22 13.82
N LEU A 180 0.28 -10.30 13.60
CA LEU A 180 0.45 -10.90 12.27
C LEU A 180 -0.86 -11.49 11.77
N SER A 181 -1.58 -12.24 12.63
CA SER A 181 -2.90 -12.79 12.29
C SER A 181 -3.93 -11.69 12.08
N ALA A 182 -3.94 -10.66 12.93
CA ALA A 182 -4.83 -9.51 12.77
C ALA A 182 -4.60 -8.79 11.43
N ASN A 183 -3.33 -8.57 11.08
CA ASN A 183 -2.96 -7.98 9.79
C ASN A 183 -3.39 -8.85 8.61
N ALA A 184 -3.15 -10.16 8.66
CA ALA A 184 -3.54 -11.08 7.59
C ALA A 184 -5.06 -11.04 7.35
N VAL A 185 -5.87 -11.06 8.41
CA VAL A 185 -7.33 -10.93 8.30
C VAL A 185 -7.72 -9.58 7.72
N SER A 186 -7.14 -8.48 8.18
CA SER A 186 -7.41 -7.14 7.64
C SER A 186 -7.16 -7.06 6.13
N LYS A 187 -6.01 -7.56 5.68
CA LYS A 187 -5.65 -7.53 4.25
C LYS A 187 -6.53 -8.46 3.43
N ALA A 188 -6.83 -9.65 3.91
CA ALA A 188 -7.70 -10.61 3.23
C ALA A 188 -9.13 -10.06 3.06
N THR A 189 -9.70 -9.47 4.12
CA THR A 189 -11.04 -8.85 4.10
C THR A 189 -11.12 -7.76 3.03
N ILE A 190 -10.16 -6.84 3.01
CA ILE A 190 -10.16 -5.73 2.05
C ILE A 190 -9.91 -6.25 0.63
N ARG A 191 -8.92 -7.14 0.45
CA ARG A 191 -8.54 -7.64 -0.87
C ARG A 191 -9.68 -8.43 -1.52
N SER A 192 -10.36 -9.30 -0.74
CA SER A 192 -11.50 -10.07 -1.25
C SER A 192 -12.71 -9.18 -1.55
N ALA A 193 -12.99 -8.16 -0.72
CA ALA A 193 -14.08 -7.23 -0.98
C ALA A 193 -13.85 -6.37 -2.24
N ILE A 194 -12.61 -5.91 -2.47
CA ILE A 194 -12.27 -5.23 -3.73
C ILE A 194 -12.43 -6.17 -4.92
N ASP A 195 -11.97 -7.41 -4.80
CA ASP A 195 -12.05 -8.40 -5.89
C ASP A 195 -13.49 -8.69 -6.29
N GLU A 196 -14.35 -8.98 -5.29
CA GLU A 196 -15.78 -9.20 -5.52
C GLU A 196 -16.41 -7.98 -6.19
N PHE A 197 -16.13 -6.77 -5.70
CA PHE A 197 -16.64 -5.55 -6.30
C PHE A 197 -16.18 -5.34 -7.74
N ILE A 198 -14.91 -5.59 -8.05
CA ILE A 198 -14.39 -5.49 -9.43
C ILE A 198 -15.05 -6.52 -10.35
N GLN A 199 -15.34 -7.72 -9.86
CA GLN A 199 -16.07 -8.72 -10.65
C GLN A 199 -17.53 -8.31 -10.91
N GLU A 200 -18.19 -7.67 -9.94
CA GLU A 200 -19.56 -7.19 -10.09
C GLU A 200 -19.67 -5.98 -11.03
N ALA A 201 -18.83 -4.98 -10.85
CA ALA A 201 -18.96 -3.68 -11.50
C ALA A 201 -18.05 -3.53 -12.74
N GLY A 202 -16.94 -4.27 -12.83
CA GLY A 202 -15.92 -4.07 -13.85
C GLY A 202 -16.40 -4.37 -15.29
N ALA A 203 -17.41 -5.23 -15.45
CA ALA A 203 -17.98 -5.50 -16.78
C ALA A 203 -18.81 -4.32 -17.32
N SER A 204 -19.32 -3.45 -16.43
CA SER A 204 -20.15 -2.29 -16.77
C SER A 204 -19.42 -0.94 -16.59
N ASP A 205 -18.24 -0.95 -16.00
CA ASP A 205 -17.44 0.24 -15.72
C ASP A 205 -15.99 0.06 -16.19
N GLU A 206 -15.71 0.49 -17.42
CA GLU A 206 -14.39 0.42 -18.05
C GLU A 206 -13.34 1.35 -17.39
N ARG A 207 -13.75 2.22 -16.48
CA ARG A 207 -12.87 3.15 -15.75
C ARG A 207 -12.65 2.77 -14.30
N LEU A 208 -12.95 1.52 -13.94
CA LEU A 208 -12.75 0.94 -12.63
C LEU A 208 -11.60 -0.07 -12.67
N PHE A 209 -10.58 0.14 -11.83
CA PHE A 209 -9.37 -0.66 -11.82
C PHE A 209 -8.95 -1.07 -10.40
N TYR A 210 -8.25 -2.21 -10.31
CA TYR A 210 -7.45 -2.58 -9.16
C TYR A 210 -5.96 -2.47 -9.50
N PHE A 211 -5.20 -1.70 -8.70
CA PHE A 211 -3.75 -1.68 -8.78
C PHE A 211 -3.15 -2.62 -7.73
N PRO A 212 -2.42 -3.69 -8.12
CA PRO A 212 -2.00 -4.76 -7.23
C PRO A 212 -0.74 -4.42 -6.39
N SER A 213 -0.71 -3.25 -5.74
CA SER A 213 0.47 -2.80 -5.00
C SER A 213 0.82 -3.72 -3.83
N TYR A 214 -0.19 -4.21 -3.11
CA TYR A 214 -0.03 -5.18 -2.03
C TYR A 214 0.54 -6.50 -2.57
N ASP A 215 -0.07 -7.01 -3.63
CA ASP A 215 0.29 -8.30 -4.23
C ASP A 215 1.73 -8.27 -4.75
N ILE A 216 2.13 -7.18 -5.41
CA ILE A 216 3.51 -6.99 -5.90
C ILE A 216 4.50 -7.00 -4.74
N VAL A 217 4.26 -6.23 -3.67
CA VAL A 217 5.17 -6.15 -2.52
C VAL A 217 5.25 -7.50 -1.80
N MET A 218 4.11 -8.19 -1.62
CA MET A 218 4.08 -9.42 -0.84
C MET A 218 4.60 -10.65 -1.59
N TYR A 219 4.42 -10.71 -2.92
CA TYR A 219 4.66 -11.94 -3.67
C TYR A 219 5.77 -11.86 -4.72
N ALA A 220 6.21 -10.66 -5.11
CA ALA A 220 7.29 -10.51 -6.09
C ALA A 220 8.69 -10.45 -5.47
N PHE A 221 8.79 -10.32 -4.15
CA PHE A 221 10.04 -10.17 -3.40
C PHE A 221 10.05 -11.04 -2.14
N SER A 222 11.25 -11.46 -1.71
CA SER A 222 11.45 -12.26 -0.49
C SER A 222 11.93 -11.43 0.70
N HIS A 223 12.55 -10.27 0.44
CA HIS A 223 13.16 -9.40 1.46
C HIS A 223 12.71 -7.95 1.25
N GLN A 224 11.40 -7.75 1.12
CA GLN A 224 10.80 -6.47 0.81
C GLN A 224 10.79 -5.47 1.97
N TRP A 225 10.98 -5.94 3.21
CA TRP A 225 10.87 -5.11 4.42
C TRP A 225 12.21 -4.60 4.90
N THR A 226 12.24 -3.33 5.33
CA THR A 226 13.36 -2.77 6.08
C THR A 226 13.50 -3.46 7.44
N GLU A 227 14.54 -3.12 8.20
CA GLU A 227 14.84 -3.72 9.50
C GLU A 227 13.66 -3.65 10.49
N ASP A 228 12.85 -2.60 10.42
CA ASP A 228 11.66 -2.41 11.26
C ASP A 228 10.47 -3.32 10.87
N ARG A 229 10.59 -4.10 9.81
CA ARG A 229 9.56 -5.02 9.26
C ARG A 229 8.22 -4.34 8.95
N ARG A 230 8.24 -3.04 8.79
CA ARG A 230 7.06 -2.22 8.49
C ARG A 230 7.20 -1.45 7.20
N HIS A 231 8.31 -0.77 7.02
CA HIS A 231 8.56 -0.01 5.81
C HIS A 231 9.11 -0.92 4.72
N VAL A 232 8.64 -0.65 3.51
CA VAL A 232 9.10 -1.37 2.31
C VAL A 232 10.37 -0.71 1.80
N TYR A 233 11.34 -1.50 1.38
CA TYR A 233 12.56 -0.98 0.77
C TYR A 233 12.26 -0.10 -0.46
N ARG A 234 13.03 0.95 -0.63
CA ARG A 234 12.84 1.92 -1.70
C ARG A 234 12.89 1.31 -3.11
N HIS A 235 13.77 0.34 -3.34
CA HIS A 235 13.85 -0.34 -4.65
C HIS A 235 12.59 -1.14 -5.00
N VAL A 236 11.92 -1.70 -4.00
CA VAL A 236 10.61 -2.37 -4.16
C VAL A 236 9.53 -1.35 -4.45
N LEU A 237 9.51 -0.23 -3.70
CA LEU A 237 8.57 0.88 -3.93
C LEU A 237 8.78 1.50 -5.32
N ASP A 238 10.03 1.77 -5.72
CA ASP A 238 10.37 2.33 -7.04
C ASP A 238 9.87 1.43 -8.18
N PHE A 239 10.06 0.13 -8.06
CA PHE A 239 9.53 -0.82 -9.03
C PHE A 239 7.99 -0.81 -9.06
N ASN A 240 7.35 -0.83 -7.89
CA ASN A 240 5.89 -0.79 -7.76
C ASN A 240 5.31 0.49 -8.41
N MET A 241 5.91 1.65 -8.15
CA MET A 241 5.49 2.93 -8.75
C MET A 241 5.70 2.96 -10.27
N LYS A 242 6.76 2.34 -10.77
CA LYS A 242 7.01 2.23 -12.21
C LYS A 242 6.03 1.30 -12.92
N ILE A 243 5.50 0.29 -12.24
CA ILE A 243 4.38 -0.50 -12.76
C ILE A 243 3.15 0.40 -12.92
N PHE A 244 2.83 1.21 -11.92
CA PHE A 244 1.72 2.16 -12.02
C PHE A 244 1.92 3.11 -13.22
N GLU A 245 3.09 3.72 -13.34
CA GLU A 245 3.42 4.62 -14.44
C GLU A 245 3.33 3.93 -15.82
N HIS A 246 3.79 2.68 -15.92
CA HIS A 246 3.75 1.94 -17.19
C HIS A 246 2.32 1.64 -17.66
N TYR A 247 1.42 1.26 -16.74
CA TYR A 247 0.08 0.82 -17.11
C TYR A 247 -0.99 1.93 -17.08
N PHE A 248 -0.78 2.98 -16.30
CA PHE A 248 -1.79 4.02 -16.09
C PHE A 248 -1.41 5.40 -16.66
N CYS A 249 -0.15 5.65 -17.02
CA CYS A 249 0.29 6.96 -17.46
C CYS A 249 0.54 7.05 -18.97
N ASP A 250 0.38 8.27 -19.51
CA ASP A 250 0.66 8.61 -20.90
C ASP A 250 1.53 9.90 -20.95
N PRO A 251 2.72 9.86 -21.58
CA PRO A 251 3.31 8.66 -22.17
C PRO A 251 3.64 7.61 -21.09
N SER A 252 3.44 6.35 -21.43
CA SER A 252 3.74 5.24 -20.52
C SER A 252 5.25 5.08 -20.34
N LEU A 253 5.66 4.61 -19.16
CA LEU A 253 7.05 4.22 -18.93
C LEU A 253 7.43 3.09 -19.90
N PRO A 254 8.55 3.19 -20.66
CA PRO A 254 8.96 2.14 -21.58
C PRO A 254 9.14 0.77 -20.89
N LYS A 255 8.70 -0.30 -21.55
CA LYS A 255 8.82 -1.67 -21.03
C LYS A 255 10.28 -2.05 -20.67
N ALA A 256 11.26 -1.54 -21.44
CA ALA A 256 12.67 -1.75 -21.15
C ALA A 256 13.09 -1.15 -19.80
N ASP A 257 12.58 0.04 -19.46
CA ASP A 257 12.86 0.72 -18.19
C ASP A 257 12.19 -0.01 -17.02
N LEU A 258 10.95 -0.48 -17.20
CA LEU A 258 10.27 -1.32 -16.23
C LEU A 258 11.03 -2.62 -15.97
N GLN A 259 11.48 -3.32 -17.01
CA GLN A 259 12.29 -4.53 -16.89
C GLN A 259 13.65 -4.26 -16.22
N SER A 260 14.27 -3.11 -16.51
CA SER A 260 15.52 -2.70 -15.87
C SER A 260 15.31 -2.49 -14.36
N SER A 261 14.21 -1.82 -13.99
CA SER A 261 13.83 -1.60 -12.60
C SER A 261 13.57 -2.93 -11.86
N LEU A 262 12.87 -3.87 -12.50
CA LEU A 262 12.63 -5.20 -11.94
C LEU A 262 13.96 -5.94 -11.66
N ARG A 263 14.86 -5.99 -12.65
CA ARG A 263 16.18 -6.64 -12.48
C ARG A 263 16.98 -6.00 -11.35
N LYS A 264 16.95 -4.66 -11.24
CA LYS A 264 17.61 -3.95 -10.14
C LYS A 264 16.98 -4.32 -8.80
N ALA A 265 15.66 -4.32 -8.69
CA ALA A 265 14.95 -4.65 -7.47
C ALA A 265 15.20 -6.10 -7.02
N GLN A 266 15.12 -7.06 -7.95
CA GLN A 266 15.42 -8.48 -7.66
C GLN A 266 16.88 -8.71 -7.24
N ARG A 267 17.82 -7.98 -7.84
CA ARG A 267 19.24 -8.05 -7.44
C ARG A 267 19.44 -7.56 -6.01
N LEU A 268 18.79 -6.45 -5.63
CA LEU A 268 18.87 -5.91 -4.27
C LEU A 268 18.17 -6.81 -3.26
N ASP A 269 17.01 -7.36 -3.59
CA ASP A 269 16.31 -8.35 -2.78
C ASP A 269 17.19 -9.56 -2.47
N LYS A 270 17.83 -10.13 -3.48
CA LYS A 270 18.79 -11.24 -3.31
C LYS A 270 20.00 -10.85 -2.45
N LEU A 271 20.51 -9.63 -2.61
CA LEU A 271 21.64 -9.13 -1.83
C LEU A 271 21.27 -9.00 -0.35
N ILE A 272 20.10 -8.48 -0.04
CA ILE A 272 19.59 -8.39 1.33
C ILE A 272 19.46 -9.77 1.95
N GLY A 273 18.95 -10.76 1.21
CA GLY A 273 18.85 -12.15 1.67
C GLY A 273 20.19 -12.81 1.96
N THR A 274 21.28 -12.36 1.30
CA THR A 274 22.62 -12.91 1.48
C THR A 274 23.42 -12.23 2.59
N LEU A 275 23.34 -10.90 2.69
CA LEU A 275 24.17 -10.08 3.57
C LEU A 275 23.40 -9.41 4.71
N GLY A 276 22.08 -9.54 4.74
CA GLY A 276 21.19 -8.85 5.69
C GLY A 276 20.96 -7.38 5.34
N HIS A 277 20.31 -6.68 6.25
CA HIS A 277 19.89 -5.28 6.06
C HIS A 277 21.06 -4.30 5.85
N SER A 278 22.24 -4.61 6.39
CA SER A 278 23.45 -3.80 6.21
C SER A 278 23.97 -3.74 4.78
N ALA A 279 23.48 -4.64 3.90
CA ALA A 279 23.84 -4.64 2.48
C ALA A 279 23.30 -3.41 1.71
N VAL A 280 22.27 -2.81 2.23
CA VAL A 280 21.64 -1.62 1.65
C VAL A 280 21.77 -0.49 2.66
N ALA A 281 22.63 0.48 2.38
CA ALA A 281 22.74 1.68 3.22
C ALA A 281 21.42 2.43 3.16
N THR A 282 20.70 2.47 4.28
CA THR A 282 19.53 3.33 4.45
C THR A 282 20.01 4.76 4.59
N ARG A 283 19.85 5.57 3.54
CA ARG A 283 20.11 7.00 3.59
C ARG A 283 19.12 7.69 4.53
N LYS A 284 19.59 8.72 5.24
CA LYS A 284 18.77 9.57 6.11
C LYS A 284 17.63 10.21 5.32
N LYS A 285 16.50 10.42 6.00
CA LYS A 285 15.29 11.07 5.49
C LYS A 285 15.64 12.35 4.70
N GLY A 286 15.48 12.33 3.37
CA GLY A 286 15.75 13.49 2.49
C GLY A 286 16.72 13.24 1.34
N GLU A 287 17.40 12.09 1.26
CA GLU A 287 18.32 11.76 0.16
C GLU A 287 17.71 10.76 -0.83
N ALA A 288 17.96 10.97 -2.13
CA ALA A 288 17.36 10.15 -3.18
C ALA A 288 18.11 8.83 -3.38
N GLY A 289 17.46 7.70 -3.09
CA GLY A 289 17.83 6.33 -3.53
C GLY A 289 18.65 5.49 -2.54
N ASP A 290 18.35 4.19 -2.54
CA ASP A 290 19.21 3.18 -1.91
C ASP A 290 20.40 2.92 -2.83
N GLU A 291 21.61 3.36 -2.48
CA GLU A 291 22.83 3.02 -3.19
C GLU A 291 23.52 1.85 -2.50
N VAL A 292 23.74 0.78 -3.26
CA VAL A 292 24.58 -0.33 -2.83
C VAL A 292 26.04 0.04 -3.10
N SER A 293 26.87 0.04 -2.08
CA SER A 293 28.29 0.29 -2.27
C SER A 293 28.92 -0.80 -3.15
N ALA A 294 29.92 -0.43 -3.95
CA ALA A 294 30.71 -1.40 -4.73
C ALA A 294 31.34 -2.48 -3.84
N ALA A 295 31.68 -2.14 -2.60
CA ALA A 295 32.19 -3.06 -1.58
C ALA A 295 31.14 -4.11 -1.18
N SER A 296 29.87 -3.71 -0.93
CA SER A 296 28.78 -4.64 -0.60
C SER A 296 28.47 -5.59 -1.76
N ILE A 297 28.55 -5.10 -3.01
CA ILE A 297 28.39 -5.95 -4.20
C ILE A 297 29.54 -6.96 -4.33
N ALA A 298 30.77 -6.55 -4.06
CA ALA A 298 31.92 -7.42 -4.12
C ALA A 298 31.88 -8.50 -3.01
N GLU A 299 31.43 -8.13 -1.82
CA GLU A 299 31.27 -9.03 -0.68
C GLU A 299 30.17 -10.07 -0.96
N ALA A 300 29.01 -9.66 -1.48
CA ALA A 300 27.94 -10.58 -1.87
C ALA A 300 28.40 -11.60 -2.92
N LYS A 301 29.16 -11.14 -3.93
CA LYS A 301 29.73 -12.05 -4.94
C LYS A 301 30.74 -13.03 -4.33
N ARG A 302 31.51 -12.62 -3.33
CA ARG A 302 32.44 -13.51 -2.61
C ARG A 302 31.66 -14.56 -1.80
N GLU A 303 30.63 -14.17 -1.08
CA GLU A 303 29.79 -15.07 -0.28
C GLU A 303 28.99 -16.05 -1.16
N GLU A 304 28.43 -15.58 -2.28
CA GLU A 304 27.77 -16.45 -3.26
C GLU A 304 28.75 -17.53 -3.80
N ARG A 305 29.96 -17.15 -4.17
CA ARG A 305 31.00 -18.09 -4.61
C ARG A 305 31.39 -19.07 -3.50
N ARG A 306 31.44 -18.62 -2.24
CA ARG A 306 31.72 -19.46 -1.08
C ARG A 306 30.62 -20.50 -0.86
N LEU A 307 29.36 -20.08 -0.93
CA LEU A 307 28.17 -20.95 -0.83
C LEU A 307 28.13 -21.98 -1.96
N GLN A 308 28.38 -21.56 -3.20
CA GLN A 308 28.44 -22.46 -4.36
C GLN A 308 29.57 -23.52 -4.19
N ARG A 309 30.75 -23.12 -3.74
CA ARG A 309 31.84 -24.06 -3.44
C ARG A 309 31.49 -25.03 -2.31
N LYS A 310 30.81 -24.55 -1.26
CA LYS A 310 30.31 -25.40 -0.16
C LYS A 310 29.29 -26.42 -0.65
N GLN A 311 28.35 -26.00 -1.45
CA GLN A 311 27.31 -26.86 -2.06
C GLN A 311 27.95 -27.90 -3.01
N ALA A 312 28.91 -27.49 -3.83
CA ALA A 312 29.64 -28.40 -4.72
C ALA A 312 30.37 -29.50 -3.92
N ARG A 313 31.08 -29.13 -2.85
CA ARG A 313 31.76 -30.11 -1.96
C ARG A 313 30.74 -31.04 -1.27
N ILE A 314 29.59 -30.56 -0.88
CA ILE A 314 28.54 -31.40 -0.28
C ILE A 314 28.02 -32.40 -1.32
N ARG A 315 27.71 -31.93 -2.54
CA ARG A 315 27.27 -32.80 -3.65
C ARG A 315 28.29 -33.87 -3.98
N GLU A 316 29.56 -33.49 -4.06
CA GLU A 316 30.68 -34.42 -4.31
C GLU A 316 30.79 -35.48 -3.19
N ARG A 317 30.74 -35.07 -1.91
CA ARG A 317 30.76 -36.02 -0.78
C ARG A 317 29.55 -36.97 -0.79
N VAL A 318 28.37 -36.47 -1.15
CA VAL A 318 27.15 -37.28 -1.27
C VAL A 318 27.31 -38.28 -2.43
N ALA A 319 27.84 -37.83 -3.56
CA ALA A 319 28.10 -38.68 -4.72
C ALA A 319 29.11 -39.79 -4.38
N GLN A 320 30.25 -39.46 -3.72
CA GLN A 320 31.25 -40.41 -3.26
C GLN A 320 30.68 -41.45 -2.27
N ARG A 321 29.84 -41.01 -1.31
CA ARG A 321 29.15 -41.93 -0.36
C ARG A 321 28.20 -42.87 -1.07
N ARG A 322 27.42 -42.38 -2.03
CA ARG A 322 26.50 -43.22 -2.82
C ARG A 322 27.24 -44.23 -3.68
N ALA A 323 28.33 -43.82 -4.32
CA ALA A 323 29.19 -44.70 -5.09
C ALA A 323 29.81 -45.81 -4.21
N ALA A 324 30.29 -45.47 -3.01
CA ALA A 324 30.82 -46.44 -2.04
C ALA A 324 29.77 -47.44 -1.54
N GLN A 325 28.47 -47.08 -1.61
CA GLN A 325 27.34 -47.93 -1.25
C GLN A 325 26.74 -48.68 -2.42
N GLY A 326 27.32 -48.58 -3.63
CA GLY A 326 26.79 -49.21 -4.85
C GLY A 326 25.46 -48.62 -5.36
N LEU A 327 25.10 -47.42 -4.90
CA LEU A 327 23.86 -46.75 -5.28
C LEU A 327 24.05 -45.83 -6.49
N ALA A 328 23.10 -45.86 -7.42
CA ALA A 328 23.13 -44.98 -8.58
C ALA A 328 23.21 -43.50 -8.21
N PRO A 329 23.82 -42.63 -9.05
CA PRO A 329 23.86 -41.19 -8.81
C PRO A 329 22.43 -40.63 -8.71
N ALA A 330 22.22 -39.73 -7.76
CA ALA A 330 20.92 -39.04 -7.63
C ALA A 330 20.65 -38.22 -8.91
N HIS A 331 19.65 -38.58 -9.67
CA HIS A 331 19.18 -37.75 -10.76
C HIS A 331 18.77 -36.37 -10.18
N ALA A 332 19.33 -35.32 -10.77
CA ALA A 332 18.83 -33.97 -10.52
C ALA A 332 17.34 -33.97 -10.91
N ALA A 333 16.46 -33.80 -9.92
CA ALA A 333 15.07 -33.53 -10.20
C ALA A 333 15.01 -32.28 -11.07
N ALA A 334 14.55 -32.45 -12.31
CA ALA A 334 14.35 -31.36 -13.22
C ALA A 334 13.34 -30.39 -12.57
N SER A 335 13.75 -29.15 -12.45
CA SER A 335 12.89 -28.02 -12.14
C SER A 335 11.80 -27.89 -13.20
N HIS A 336 10.55 -28.07 -12.79
CA HIS A 336 9.40 -27.53 -13.47
C HIS A 336 9.00 -26.20 -12.86
#